data_49b2d06c53f41da4d34885b2c810f838
#
_entry.id   49b2d06c53f41da4d34885b2c810f838
#
_cell.length_a   1.000
_cell.length_b   1.000
_cell.length_c   1.000
_cell.angle_alpha   90.00
_cell.angle_beta   90.00
_cell.angle_gamma   90.00
#
_symmetry.space_group_name_H-M   'P 1'
#
loop_
_entity.id
_entity.type
_entity.pdbx_description
1 polymer ?
#
loop_
_entity_poly.entity_id
_entity_poly.type
_entity_poly.pdbx_seq_one_letter_code
_entity_poly.pdbx_strand_id
1 'polypeptide(L)'
;YKEWNVGFFNAIPEDLVSDNIDLSNITWLRRDSKFHCYADPFILNVSDYTIDLLVEDILLGSKNVATICHLSVDKCTGEIIEKYTLIDDNIHNSYPLIIRGDTLDEVYIVPENSYSTELNVYKYNTLLHSCEHFSTMLPVAVAATILPYNGAFYLFATSRNAYNKDLYMWTSNNRLYGYDLSPILIKSNLFGSRMAGDFMHVNNTVYRPAQDCLQGYGKGIILYKVEDIS
;
A
#
# COMPACT_ATOMS: atom_id res chain seq x y z
N TYR A 1 -9.17 14.87 14.79
CA TYR A 1 -8.32 13.83 14.18
C TYR A 1 -9.24 12.75 13.61
N LYS A 2 -8.98 12.27 12.37
CA LYS A 2 -9.60 11.05 11.87
C LYS A 2 -8.84 9.88 12.50
N GLU A 3 -9.56 8.97 13.14
CA GLU A 3 -8.99 7.70 13.57
C GLU A 3 -9.22 6.66 12.49
N TRP A 4 -8.18 5.90 12.19
CA TRP A 4 -8.21 4.78 11.27
C TRP A 4 -8.14 3.46 12.03
N ASN A 5 -8.70 2.42 11.46
CA ASN A 5 -8.50 1.06 11.91
C ASN A 5 -8.50 0.11 10.70
N VAL A 6 -7.85 -1.02 10.85
CA VAL A 6 -7.77 -2.08 9.85
C VAL A 6 -8.87 -3.10 10.10
N GLY A 7 -9.60 -3.44 9.07
CA GLY A 7 -10.53 -4.56 9.07
C GLY A 7 -10.18 -5.51 7.93
N PHE A 8 -10.39 -6.80 8.14
CA PHE A 8 -10.19 -7.82 7.12
C PHE A 8 -11.35 -8.83 7.13
N PHE A 9 -11.59 -9.44 5.99
CA PHE A 9 -12.63 -10.41 5.79
C PHE A 9 -12.23 -11.39 4.67
N ASN A 10 -12.85 -12.56 4.63
CA ASN A 10 -12.67 -13.51 3.55
C ASN A 10 -13.58 -13.15 2.38
N ALA A 11 -13.00 -12.94 1.22
CA ALA A 11 -13.71 -12.77 -0.03
C ALA A 11 -12.90 -13.36 -1.18
N ILE A 12 -13.56 -13.83 -2.19
CA ILE A 12 -12.91 -14.12 -3.46
C ILE A 12 -12.84 -12.85 -4.31
N PRO A 13 -11.80 -12.67 -5.13
CA PRO A 13 -11.64 -11.46 -5.93
C PRO A 13 -12.84 -11.14 -6.85
N GLU A 14 -13.55 -12.15 -7.31
CA GLU A 14 -14.77 -12.03 -8.13
C GLU A 14 -15.90 -11.29 -7.41
N ASP A 15 -16.05 -11.51 -6.10
CA ASP A 15 -17.07 -10.82 -5.30
C ASP A 15 -16.78 -9.33 -5.17
N LEU A 16 -15.49 -8.97 -5.06
CA LEU A 16 -15.05 -7.56 -5.03
C LEU A 16 -15.40 -6.83 -6.34
N VAL A 17 -15.21 -7.50 -7.47
CA VAL A 17 -15.46 -6.91 -8.80
C VAL A 17 -16.95 -6.84 -9.13
N SER A 18 -17.76 -7.76 -8.63
CA SER A 18 -19.21 -7.82 -8.86
C SER A 18 -20.02 -7.00 -7.85
N ASP A 19 -19.36 -6.28 -6.93
CA ASP A 19 -20.00 -5.55 -5.81
C ASP A 19 -20.90 -6.44 -4.93
N ASN A 20 -20.51 -7.72 -4.79
CA ASN A 20 -21.23 -8.71 -4.01
C ASN A 20 -20.48 -9.05 -2.71
N ILE A 21 -20.07 -8.03 -1.96
CA ILE A 21 -19.25 -8.19 -0.76
C ILE A 21 -20.16 -8.25 0.47
N ASP A 22 -20.04 -9.31 1.25
CA ASP A 22 -20.63 -9.36 2.59
C ASP A 22 -19.67 -8.76 3.63
N LEU A 23 -19.93 -7.53 4.02
CA LEU A 23 -19.17 -6.81 5.05
C LEU A 23 -19.67 -7.12 6.47
N SER A 24 -20.65 -8.02 6.67
CA SER A 24 -21.17 -8.35 8.01
C SER A 24 -20.15 -9.12 8.87
N ASN A 25 -19.19 -9.78 8.24
CA ASN A 25 -18.20 -10.65 8.88
C ASN A 25 -16.78 -10.05 8.91
N ILE A 26 -16.67 -8.73 9.05
CA ILE A 26 -15.36 -8.07 9.19
C ILE A 26 -14.77 -8.38 10.55
N THR A 27 -13.55 -8.90 10.58
CA THR A 27 -12.72 -8.95 11.79
C THR A 27 -11.93 -7.65 11.87
N TRP A 28 -12.17 -6.89 12.92
CA TRP A 28 -11.46 -5.62 13.15
C TRP A 28 -10.21 -5.84 13.98
N LEU A 29 -9.12 -5.21 13.58
CA LEU A 29 -7.88 -5.20 14.35
C LEU A 29 -8.14 -4.63 15.75
N ARG A 30 -7.75 -5.38 16.78
CA ARG A 30 -7.78 -4.93 18.17
C ARG A 30 -6.51 -4.17 18.48
N ARG A 31 -6.65 -2.85 18.55
CA ARG A 31 -5.50 -1.98 18.86
C ARG A 31 -4.87 -2.35 20.19
N ASP A 32 -3.56 -2.48 20.22
CA ASP A 32 -2.74 -2.75 21.41
C ASP A 32 -2.70 -1.55 22.37
N SER A 33 -3.02 -0.35 21.87
CA SER A 33 -3.01 0.89 22.63
C SER A 33 -4.06 1.88 22.11
N LYS A 34 -4.65 2.65 23.01
CA LYS A 34 -5.52 3.78 22.64
C LYS A 34 -4.75 4.96 22.04
N PHE A 35 -3.42 4.95 22.11
CA PHE A 35 -2.56 6.01 21.55
C PHE A 35 -2.10 5.71 20.12
N HIS A 36 -2.36 4.52 19.61
CA HIS A 36 -2.00 4.13 18.26
C HIS A 36 -3.24 3.89 17.40
N CYS A 37 -3.16 4.24 16.12
CA CYS A 37 -4.10 3.77 15.10
C CYS A 37 -3.33 3.27 13.90
N TYR A 38 -3.92 2.29 13.20
CA TYR A 38 -3.29 1.60 12.08
C TYR A 38 -4.03 1.91 10.79
N ALA A 39 -3.28 2.18 9.73
CA ALA A 39 -3.81 2.49 8.41
C ALA A 39 -3.00 1.79 7.30
N ASP A 40 -3.44 1.93 6.07
CA ASP A 40 -2.78 1.49 4.84
C ASP A 40 -2.22 0.05 4.90
N PRO A 41 -3.06 -0.97 5.19
CA PRO A 41 -2.58 -2.34 5.35
C PRO A 41 -2.18 -2.96 4.01
N PHE A 42 -1.02 -3.61 3.98
CA PHE A 42 -0.58 -4.51 2.92
C PHE A 42 -0.35 -5.90 3.49
N ILE A 43 -0.89 -6.92 2.82
CA ILE A 43 -0.77 -8.31 3.27
C ILE A 43 0.63 -8.84 2.93
N LEU A 44 1.39 -9.16 3.96
CA LEU A 44 2.70 -9.78 3.82
C LEU A 44 2.59 -11.31 3.67
N ASN A 45 1.77 -11.94 4.51
CA ASN A 45 1.56 -13.39 4.48
C ASN A 45 0.21 -13.76 5.11
N VAL A 46 -0.31 -14.93 4.78
CA VAL A 46 -1.51 -15.49 5.38
C VAL A 46 -1.27 -16.95 5.71
N SER A 47 -1.44 -17.33 6.98
CA SER A 47 -1.41 -18.71 7.45
C SER A 47 -2.83 -19.19 7.78
N ASP A 48 -2.95 -20.41 8.31
CA ASP A 48 -4.23 -20.93 8.78
C ASP A 48 -4.79 -20.10 9.95
N TYR A 49 -3.94 -19.57 10.81
CA TYR A 49 -4.30 -18.90 12.07
C TYR A 49 -4.03 -17.41 12.08
N THR A 50 -3.04 -16.94 11.32
CA THR A 50 -2.57 -15.55 11.36
C THR A 50 -2.63 -14.89 9.99
N ILE A 51 -2.69 -13.57 10.02
CA ILE A 51 -2.41 -12.69 8.89
C ILE A 51 -1.27 -11.75 9.29
N ASP A 52 -0.22 -11.69 8.47
CA ASP A 52 0.89 -10.79 8.64
C ASP A 52 0.67 -9.57 7.75
N LEU A 53 0.67 -8.40 8.37
CA LEU A 53 0.38 -7.11 7.72
C LEU A 53 1.56 -6.16 7.87
N LEU A 54 1.87 -5.44 6.80
CA LEU A 54 2.59 -4.17 6.91
C LEU A 54 1.57 -3.05 7.00
N VAL A 55 1.74 -2.16 7.97
CA VAL A 55 0.80 -1.08 8.25
C VAL A 55 1.52 0.23 8.53
N GLU A 56 0.83 1.33 8.29
CA GLU A 56 1.15 2.62 8.88
C GLU A 56 0.72 2.60 10.36
N ASP A 57 1.64 2.83 11.28
CA ASP A 57 1.38 2.98 12.71
C ASP A 57 1.48 4.46 13.10
N ILE A 58 0.35 5.05 13.42
CA ILE A 58 0.21 6.48 13.74
C ILE A 58 0.11 6.64 15.24
N LEU A 59 1.07 7.35 15.84
CA LEU A 59 1.00 7.75 17.25
C LEU A 59 0.09 8.97 17.40
N LEU A 60 -1.07 8.77 18.00
CA LEU A 60 -2.06 9.82 18.22
C LEU A 60 -1.52 10.90 19.17
N GLY A 61 -1.66 12.16 18.77
CA GLY A 61 -1.14 13.30 19.54
C GLY A 61 0.32 13.66 19.26
N SER A 62 1.05 12.85 18.48
CA SER A 62 2.35 13.26 17.95
C SER A 62 2.20 14.21 16.75
N LYS A 63 3.23 14.98 16.46
CA LYS A 63 3.23 15.88 15.30
C LYS A 63 3.51 15.09 14.01
N ASN A 64 2.46 14.48 13.44
CA ASN A 64 2.50 13.87 12.10
C ASN A 64 3.66 12.90 11.85
N VAL A 65 4.01 12.08 12.82
CA VAL A 65 4.97 11.00 12.65
C VAL A 65 4.22 9.69 12.62
N ALA A 66 4.43 8.92 11.57
CA ALA A 66 3.96 7.55 11.46
C ALA A 66 5.13 6.66 11.05
N THR A 67 5.14 5.44 11.56
CA THR A 67 6.17 4.43 11.28
C THR A 67 5.58 3.30 10.45
N ILE A 68 6.41 2.53 9.77
CA ILE A 68 5.97 1.27 9.17
C ILE A 68 6.21 0.13 10.17
N CYS A 69 5.15 -0.60 10.46
CA CYS A 69 5.19 -1.76 11.33
C CYS A 69 4.78 -3.04 10.61
N HIS A 70 5.38 -4.16 11.02
CA HIS A 70 4.89 -5.50 10.74
C HIS A 70 4.05 -5.95 11.94
N LEU A 71 2.82 -6.37 11.68
CA LEU A 71 1.91 -6.95 12.65
C LEU A 71 1.62 -8.39 12.27
N SER A 72 1.76 -9.33 13.23
CA SER A 72 1.15 -10.66 13.13
C SER A 72 -0.15 -10.66 13.92
N VAL A 73 -1.26 -10.97 13.26
CA VAL A 73 -2.61 -10.80 13.79
C VAL A 73 -3.36 -12.12 13.77
N ASP A 74 -4.04 -12.48 14.86
CA ASP A 74 -4.95 -13.61 14.91
C ASP A 74 -6.18 -13.36 14.01
N LYS A 75 -6.42 -14.25 13.05
CA LYS A 75 -7.48 -14.09 12.04
C LYS A 75 -8.90 -14.14 12.60
N CYS A 76 -9.10 -14.83 13.74
CA CYS A 76 -10.41 -15.00 14.33
C CYS A 76 -10.76 -13.84 15.25
N THR A 77 -9.79 -13.35 16.02
CA THR A 77 -10.04 -12.38 17.08
C THR A 77 -9.64 -10.96 16.71
N GLY A 78 -8.75 -10.80 15.72
CA GLY A 78 -8.13 -9.51 15.36
C GLY A 78 -7.09 -9.04 16.39
N GLU A 79 -6.66 -9.90 17.31
CA GLU A 79 -5.62 -9.56 18.29
C GLU A 79 -4.25 -9.50 17.63
N ILE A 80 -3.46 -8.48 17.99
CA ILE A 80 -2.05 -8.38 17.58
C ILE A 80 -1.26 -9.35 18.46
N ILE A 81 -0.67 -10.38 17.83
CA ILE A 81 0.17 -11.39 18.48
C ILE A 81 1.59 -10.87 18.61
N GLU A 82 2.09 -10.26 17.51
CA GLU A 82 3.44 -9.71 17.44
C GLU A 82 3.42 -8.38 16.68
N LYS A 83 4.31 -7.47 17.08
CA LYS A 83 4.50 -6.16 16.46
C LYS A 83 5.97 -5.82 16.38
N TYR A 84 6.43 -5.46 15.19
CA TYR A 84 7.80 -5.02 14.93
C TYR A 84 7.79 -3.69 14.19
N THR A 85 8.45 -2.67 14.73
CA THR A 85 8.68 -1.41 14.02
C THR A 85 9.83 -1.60 13.04
N LEU A 86 9.56 -1.37 11.75
CA LEU A 86 10.50 -1.63 10.66
C LEU A 86 11.20 -0.37 10.16
N ILE A 87 10.44 0.73 10.02
CA ILE A 87 10.96 2.00 9.52
C ILE A 87 10.47 3.10 10.45
N ASP A 88 11.43 3.70 11.17
CA ASP A 88 11.23 4.80 12.10
C ASP A 88 12.42 5.77 11.96
N ASP A 89 12.28 6.73 11.06
CA ASP A 89 13.28 7.73 10.71
C ASP A 89 12.88 9.15 11.13
N ASN A 90 11.91 9.27 12.04
CA ASN A 90 11.29 10.51 12.49
C ASN A 90 10.58 11.31 11.39
N ILE A 91 10.22 10.65 10.30
CA ILE A 91 9.43 11.21 9.21
C ILE A 91 8.12 10.41 9.11
N HIS A 92 7.09 11.01 8.53
CA HIS A 92 5.82 10.32 8.32
C HIS A 92 5.95 9.32 7.18
N ASN A 93 5.92 8.03 7.51
CA ASN A 93 5.92 6.91 6.58
C ASN A 93 4.53 6.27 6.55
N SER A 94 3.96 6.06 5.36
CA SER A 94 2.65 5.45 5.13
C SER A 94 2.67 4.54 3.91
N TYR A 95 1.56 3.90 3.59
CA TYR A 95 1.33 3.13 2.37
C TYR A 95 2.51 2.19 2.02
N PRO A 96 2.81 1.17 2.84
CA PRO A 96 4.00 0.31 2.70
C PRO A 96 3.85 -0.70 1.58
N LEU A 97 4.00 -0.28 0.30
CA LEU A 97 3.95 -1.19 -0.84
C LEU A 97 4.96 -2.32 -0.66
N ILE A 98 4.49 -3.56 -0.83
CA ILE A 98 5.32 -4.77 -0.77
C ILE A 98 5.71 -5.17 -2.20
N ILE A 99 7.01 -5.34 -2.43
CA ILE A 99 7.53 -5.90 -3.67
C ILE A 99 8.22 -7.22 -3.35
N ARG A 100 7.75 -8.30 -3.98
CA ARG A 100 8.40 -9.61 -3.90
C ARG A 100 9.60 -9.67 -4.83
N GLY A 101 10.72 -10.21 -4.33
CA GLY A 101 11.91 -10.47 -5.12
C GLY A 101 11.78 -11.73 -5.99
N ASP A 102 12.90 -12.22 -6.47
CA ASP A 102 12.94 -13.44 -7.30
C ASP A 102 12.89 -14.72 -6.47
N THR A 103 13.19 -14.62 -5.18
CA THR A 103 13.04 -15.71 -4.21
C THR A 103 11.96 -15.38 -3.19
N LEU A 104 11.42 -16.41 -2.51
CA LEU A 104 10.36 -16.25 -1.51
C LEU A 104 10.82 -15.40 -0.30
N ASP A 105 12.11 -15.41 0.02
CA ASP A 105 12.67 -14.69 1.16
C ASP A 105 13.03 -13.24 0.82
N GLU A 106 12.98 -12.87 -0.46
CA GLU A 106 13.25 -11.49 -0.88
C GLU A 106 11.99 -10.64 -0.81
N VAL A 107 11.97 -9.77 0.17
CA VAL A 107 10.88 -8.80 0.38
C VAL A 107 11.45 -7.39 0.39
N TYR A 108 10.84 -6.51 -0.36
CA TYR A 108 11.16 -5.08 -0.36
C TYR A 108 9.93 -4.27 0.03
N ILE A 109 10.15 -3.18 0.74
CA ILE A 109 9.11 -2.25 1.19
C ILE A 109 9.38 -0.89 0.57
N VAL A 110 8.35 -0.30 -0.02
CA VAL A 110 8.41 1.05 -0.58
C VAL A 110 7.35 1.90 0.11
N PRO A 111 7.69 2.57 1.21
CA PRO A 111 6.74 3.43 1.90
C PRO A 111 6.54 4.74 1.14
N GLU A 112 5.33 5.28 1.18
CA GLU A 112 5.09 6.69 0.88
C GLU A 112 5.72 7.52 2.00
N ASN A 113 6.54 8.49 1.61
CA ASN A 113 7.10 9.45 2.53
C ASN A 113 6.90 10.87 1.97
N SER A 114 5.82 11.51 2.37
CA SER A 114 5.43 12.81 1.81
C SER A 114 6.35 13.98 2.21
N TYR A 115 7.23 13.78 3.20
CA TYR A 115 8.22 14.77 3.63
C TYR A 115 9.61 14.53 3.03
N SER A 116 9.85 13.36 2.46
CA SER A 116 11.05 13.06 1.69
C SER A 116 11.03 13.73 0.31
N THR A 117 12.18 13.83 -0.30
CA THR A 117 12.33 14.20 -1.72
C THR A 117 12.45 12.96 -2.63
N GLU A 118 12.43 11.77 -2.05
CA GLU A 118 12.72 10.50 -2.71
C GLU A 118 11.74 9.41 -2.33
N LEU A 119 11.42 8.53 -3.27
CA LEU A 119 10.70 7.28 -3.05
C LEU A 119 11.74 6.16 -2.87
N ASN A 120 11.96 5.78 -1.61
CA ASN A 120 13.00 4.85 -1.22
C ASN A 120 12.49 3.40 -1.14
N VAL A 121 13.37 2.46 -1.49
CA VAL A 121 13.17 1.02 -1.37
C VAL A 121 14.00 0.52 -0.20
N TYR A 122 13.37 -0.25 0.66
CA TYR A 122 14.01 -0.94 1.78
C TYR A 122 13.97 -2.44 1.57
N LYS A 123 15.09 -3.13 1.80
CA LYS A 123 15.11 -4.59 1.86
C LYS A 123 14.70 -5.02 3.26
N TYR A 124 13.67 -5.86 3.34
CA TYR A 124 13.15 -6.36 4.59
C TYR A 124 13.69 -7.77 4.89
N ASN A 125 14.38 -7.93 6.01
CA ASN A 125 14.76 -9.22 6.55
C ASN A 125 13.64 -9.74 7.45
N THR A 126 12.88 -10.71 6.99
CA THR A 126 11.71 -11.25 7.69
C THR A 126 12.09 -12.08 8.94
N LEU A 127 13.31 -12.59 9.04
CA LEU A 127 13.77 -13.35 10.21
C LEU A 127 14.26 -12.44 11.34
N LEU A 128 14.90 -11.32 11.00
CA LEU A 128 15.44 -10.36 11.96
C LEU A 128 14.48 -9.19 12.22
N HIS A 129 13.35 -9.13 11.51
CA HIS A 129 12.39 -8.02 11.54
C HIS A 129 13.06 -6.65 11.42
N SER A 130 13.96 -6.51 10.43
CA SER A 130 14.74 -5.29 10.22
C SER A 130 14.73 -4.88 8.74
N CYS A 131 14.79 -3.58 8.50
CA CYS A 131 14.86 -3.00 7.17
C CYS A 131 16.19 -2.27 6.97
N GLU A 132 16.75 -2.38 5.76
CA GLU A 132 17.90 -1.60 5.32
C GLU A 132 17.57 -0.89 4.00
N HIS A 133 18.07 0.34 3.83
CA HIS A 133 17.91 1.06 2.56
C HIS A 133 18.60 0.29 1.43
N PHE A 134 17.87 0.04 0.35
CA PHE A 134 18.34 -0.72 -0.80
C PHE A 134 18.61 0.16 -2.02
N SER A 135 17.65 0.98 -2.41
CA SER A 135 17.74 1.86 -3.59
C SER A 135 16.74 3.02 -3.50
N THR A 136 16.83 3.95 -4.43
CA THR A 136 15.84 5.00 -4.67
C THR A 136 15.21 4.77 -6.04
N MET A 137 13.87 4.74 -6.10
CA MET A 137 13.13 4.54 -7.35
C MET A 137 13.00 5.82 -8.15
N LEU A 138 12.48 6.86 -7.51
CA LEU A 138 12.03 8.11 -8.11
C LEU A 138 12.25 9.28 -7.14
N PRO A 139 12.19 10.53 -7.61
CA PRO A 139 11.74 11.64 -6.77
C PRO A 139 10.39 11.30 -6.14
N VAL A 140 10.02 11.98 -5.08
CA VAL A 140 8.84 11.69 -4.27
C VAL A 140 7.58 11.42 -5.12
N ALA A 141 6.92 10.31 -4.83
CA ALA A 141 5.63 9.91 -5.39
C ALA A 141 4.71 9.43 -4.26
N VAL A 142 3.40 9.56 -4.44
CA VAL A 142 2.37 9.35 -3.43
C VAL A 142 1.50 8.15 -3.80
N ALA A 143 1.30 7.23 -2.85
CA ALA A 143 0.55 5.98 -3.03
C ALA A 143 1.06 5.17 -4.25
N ALA A 144 2.38 4.95 -4.31
CA ALA A 144 3.01 4.25 -5.43
C ALA A 144 2.62 2.76 -5.46
N THR A 145 2.27 2.26 -6.66
CA THR A 145 1.95 0.85 -6.88
C THR A 145 2.50 0.41 -8.23
N ILE A 146 2.99 -0.82 -8.33
CA ILE A 146 3.68 -1.31 -9.54
C ILE A 146 2.85 -2.41 -10.20
N LEU A 147 2.68 -2.30 -11.51
CA LEU A 147 2.11 -3.35 -12.36
C LEU A 147 3.20 -3.94 -13.27
N PRO A 148 3.58 -5.21 -13.07
CA PRO A 148 4.37 -5.96 -14.05
C PRO A 148 3.50 -6.29 -15.28
N TYR A 149 3.96 -5.91 -16.47
CA TYR A 149 3.23 -6.22 -17.70
C TYR A 149 4.20 -6.31 -18.90
N ASN A 150 4.08 -7.38 -19.69
CA ASN A 150 4.88 -7.62 -20.90
C ASN A 150 6.41 -7.44 -20.70
N GLY A 151 6.94 -7.89 -19.56
CA GLY A 151 8.38 -7.82 -19.26
C GLY A 151 8.89 -6.46 -18.80
N ALA A 152 8.02 -5.49 -18.64
CA ALA A 152 8.32 -4.17 -18.07
C ALA A 152 7.56 -3.95 -16.75
N PHE A 153 7.94 -2.92 -16.01
CA PHE A 153 7.32 -2.50 -14.76
C PHE A 153 6.77 -1.09 -14.92
N TYR A 154 5.49 -0.96 -14.62
CA TYR A 154 4.75 0.30 -14.70
C TYR A 154 4.40 0.73 -13.29
N LEU A 155 4.99 1.83 -12.83
CA LEU A 155 4.71 2.42 -11.52
C LEU A 155 3.65 3.50 -11.68
N PHE A 156 2.56 3.35 -10.93
CA PHE A 156 1.47 4.30 -10.87
C PHE A 156 1.51 5.02 -9.53
N ALA A 157 1.48 6.35 -9.55
CA ALA A 157 1.43 7.15 -8.33
C ALA A 157 0.86 8.54 -8.64
N THR A 158 0.46 9.26 -7.59
CA THR A 158 0.11 10.67 -7.71
C THR A 158 1.28 11.57 -7.30
N SER A 159 1.29 12.80 -7.78
CA SER A 159 2.31 13.76 -7.40
C SER A 159 2.02 14.37 -6.02
N ARG A 160 3.07 14.76 -5.29
CA ARG A 160 2.94 15.43 -3.98
C ARG A 160 2.06 16.69 -4.03
N ASN A 161 2.15 17.46 -5.10
CA ASN A 161 1.42 18.73 -5.23
C ASN A 161 -0.04 18.54 -5.60
N ALA A 162 -0.42 17.34 -6.08
CA ALA A 162 -1.78 16.99 -6.51
C ALA A 162 -2.13 15.55 -6.10
N TYR A 163 -1.81 15.20 -4.85
CA TYR A 163 -1.81 13.83 -4.31
C TYR A 163 -3.14 13.08 -4.39
N ASN A 164 -4.27 13.75 -4.62
CA ASN A 164 -5.57 13.10 -4.84
C ASN A 164 -6.07 13.22 -6.28
N LYS A 165 -5.37 13.96 -7.15
CA LYS A 165 -5.93 14.39 -8.43
C LYS A 165 -5.18 13.86 -9.64
N ASP A 166 -3.85 13.95 -9.67
CA ASP A 166 -3.07 13.71 -10.87
C ASP A 166 -2.31 12.38 -10.78
N LEU A 167 -2.84 11.35 -11.49
CA LEU A 167 -2.20 10.04 -11.61
C LEU A 167 -1.19 10.05 -12.74
N TYR A 168 0.02 9.68 -12.42
CA TYR A 168 1.12 9.49 -13.37
C TYR A 168 1.54 8.03 -13.48
N MET A 169 2.16 7.69 -14.58
CA MET A 169 2.78 6.39 -14.82
C MET A 169 4.23 6.58 -15.24
N TRP A 170 5.13 5.82 -14.62
CA TRP A 170 6.55 5.70 -14.94
C TRP A 170 6.84 4.28 -15.42
N THR A 171 7.84 4.10 -16.28
CA THR A 171 8.24 2.80 -16.80
C THR A 171 9.67 2.45 -16.44
N SER A 172 9.94 1.17 -16.22
CA SER A 172 11.27 0.61 -15.98
C SER A 172 11.37 -0.82 -16.50
N ASN A 173 12.59 -1.26 -16.80
CA ASN A 173 12.92 -2.67 -17.02
C ASN A 173 13.27 -3.41 -15.72
N ASN A 174 13.31 -2.70 -14.58
CA ASN A 174 13.56 -3.26 -13.26
C ASN A 174 12.50 -2.78 -12.26
N ARG A 175 12.03 -3.69 -11.40
CA ARG A 175 10.96 -3.37 -10.42
C ARG A 175 11.39 -2.43 -9.30
N LEU A 176 12.70 -2.35 -9.00
CA LEU A 176 13.22 -1.66 -7.82
C LEU A 176 13.95 -0.35 -8.11
N TYR A 177 14.28 -0.08 -9.38
CA TYR A 177 15.03 1.13 -9.77
C TYR A 177 14.96 1.39 -11.28
N GLY A 178 15.55 2.52 -11.72
CA GLY A 178 15.73 2.82 -13.14
C GLY A 178 14.45 3.25 -13.87
N TYR A 179 13.49 3.81 -13.15
CA TYR A 179 12.28 4.36 -13.76
C TYR A 179 12.60 5.63 -14.56
N ASP A 180 11.95 5.78 -15.72
CA ASP A 180 12.06 6.98 -16.54
C ASP A 180 11.59 8.20 -15.73
N LEU A 181 12.34 9.30 -15.77
CA LEU A 181 12.01 10.53 -15.05
C LEU A 181 10.95 11.38 -15.77
N SER A 182 10.48 10.97 -16.92
CA SER A 182 9.45 11.64 -17.73
C SER A 182 8.12 10.88 -17.66
N PRO A 183 7.32 11.08 -16.59
CA PRO A 183 6.08 10.34 -16.40
C PRO A 183 5.01 10.74 -17.40
N ILE A 184 4.12 9.82 -17.69
CA ILE A 184 2.91 10.05 -18.48
C ILE A 184 1.75 10.39 -17.50
N LEU A 185 1.05 11.50 -17.74
CA LEU A 185 -0.17 11.81 -17.03
C LEU A 185 -1.31 10.92 -17.54
N ILE A 186 -1.78 10.00 -16.69
CA ILE A 186 -2.85 9.04 -17.05
C ILE A 186 -4.24 9.62 -16.77
N LYS A 187 -4.39 10.32 -15.65
CA LYS A 187 -5.69 10.84 -15.22
C LYS A 187 -5.51 12.08 -14.35
N SER A 188 -6.41 13.05 -14.50
CA SER A 188 -6.48 14.24 -13.66
C SER A 188 -7.92 14.44 -13.17
N ASN A 189 -8.26 13.81 -12.04
CA ASN A 189 -9.59 13.90 -11.43
C ASN A 189 -9.53 13.45 -9.96
N LEU A 190 -10.35 14.04 -9.08
CA LEU A 190 -10.51 13.58 -7.70
C LEU A 190 -11.18 12.20 -7.60
N PHE A 191 -11.92 11.80 -8.63
CA PHE A 191 -12.57 10.51 -8.71
C PHE A 191 -11.63 9.48 -9.35
N GLY A 192 -10.94 8.69 -8.52
CA GLY A 192 -10.19 7.52 -8.92
C GLY A 192 -8.81 7.78 -9.54
N SER A 193 -8.12 8.88 -9.21
CA SER A 193 -6.70 9.03 -9.60
C SER A 193 -5.76 8.41 -8.59
N ARG A 194 -5.92 8.70 -7.28
CA ARG A 194 -5.03 8.16 -6.24
C ARG A 194 -5.20 6.65 -6.15
N MET A 195 -4.09 5.93 -6.01
CA MET A 195 -4.10 4.47 -5.80
C MET A 195 -4.72 4.13 -4.43
N ALA A 196 -5.31 2.92 -4.33
CA ALA A 196 -5.96 2.42 -3.12
C ALA A 196 -5.55 0.99 -2.77
N GLY A 197 -4.33 0.60 -3.10
CA GLY A 197 -3.80 -0.73 -2.89
C GLY A 197 -3.19 -1.31 -4.15
N ASP A 198 -2.83 -2.58 -4.09
CA ASP A 198 -2.18 -3.30 -5.18
C ASP A 198 -3.16 -3.64 -6.31
N PHE A 199 -2.63 -3.91 -7.50
CA PHE A 199 -3.42 -4.37 -8.63
C PHE A 199 -4.01 -5.76 -8.35
N MET A 200 -5.25 -5.97 -8.78
CA MET A 200 -5.96 -7.24 -8.62
C MET A 200 -6.08 -7.95 -9.96
N HIS A 201 -5.78 -9.24 -9.97
CA HIS A 201 -5.95 -10.11 -11.14
C HIS A 201 -7.17 -11.01 -10.93
N VAL A 202 -8.20 -10.84 -11.75
CA VAL A 202 -9.44 -11.59 -11.68
C VAL A 202 -9.79 -12.09 -13.08
N ASN A 203 -9.82 -13.41 -13.29
CA ASN A 203 -10.22 -14.03 -14.56
C ASN A 203 -9.57 -13.41 -15.81
N ASN A 204 -8.24 -13.34 -15.88
CA ASN A 204 -7.45 -12.72 -16.95
C ASN A 204 -7.66 -11.20 -17.13
N THR A 205 -8.32 -10.55 -16.20
CA THR A 205 -8.51 -9.10 -16.18
C THR A 205 -7.74 -8.49 -15.03
N VAL A 206 -7.07 -7.38 -15.29
CA VAL A 206 -6.36 -6.59 -14.27
C VAL A 206 -7.28 -5.46 -13.81
N TYR A 207 -7.39 -5.27 -12.51
CA TYR A 207 -8.12 -4.16 -11.91
C TYR A 207 -7.19 -3.28 -11.09
N ARG A 208 -7.36 -1.98 -11.24
CA ARG A 208 -6.64 -0.95 -10.48
C ARG A 208 -7.55 -0.39 -9.40
N PRO A 209 -7.29 -0.67 -8.10
CA PRO A 209 -7.99 0.00 -7.02
C PRO A 209 -7.59 1.48 -6.96
N ALA A 210 -8.58 2.34 -6.80
CA ALA A 210 -8.40 3.78 -6.72
C ALA A 210 -9.31 4.41 -5.67
N GLN A 211 -8.89 5.52 -5.09
CA GLN A 211 -9.67 6.23 -4.10
C GLN A 211 -10.70 7.16 -4.76
N ASP A 212 -11.93 7.15 -4.23
CA ASP A 212 -12.88 8.23 -4.45
C ASP A 212 -12.62 9.37 -3.46
N CYS A 213 -12.07 10.46 -3.97
CA CYS A 213 -11.77 11.66 -3.18
C CYS A 213 -12.75 12.82 -3.45
N LEU A 214 -13.87 12.62 -4.15
CA LEU A 214 -14.83 13.68 -4.49
C LEU A 214 -15.42 14.35 -3.26
N GLN A 215 -15.78 13.57 -2.25
CA GLN A 215 -16.36 14.07 -0.99
C GLN A 215 -15.33 14.12 0.15
N GLY A 216 -14.05 13.98 -0.17
CA GLY A 216 -12.92 13.99 0.74
C GLY A 216 -12.13 12.70 0.74
N TYR A 217 -10.93 12.77 1.31
CA TYR A 217 -9.99 11.64 1.41
C TYR A 217 -10.57 10.45 2.19
N GLY A 218 -10.38 9.25 1.67
CA GLY A 218 -10.76 8.00 2.33
C GLY A 218 -12.26 7.71 2.35
N LYS A 219 -13.04 8.20 1.38
CA LYS A 219 -14.49 8.03 1.33
C LYS A 219 -14.94 6.75 0.63
N GLY A 220 -14.18 6.24 -0.31
CA GLY A 220 -14.53 5.04 -1.03
C GLY A 220 -13.40 4.53 -1.91
N ILE A 221 -13.57 3.33 -2.43
CA ILE A 221 -12.69 2.67 -3.38
C ILE A 221 -13.45 2.39 -4.66
N ILE A 222 -12.79 2.57 -5.79
CA ILE A 222 -13.29 2.26 -7.12
C ILE A 222 -12.34 1.27 -7.76
N LEU A 223 -12.87 0.25 -8.41
CA LEU A 223 -12.09 -0.70 -9.19
C LEU A 223 -12.17 -0.35 -10.68
N TYR A 224 -11.05 0.07 -11.26
CA TYR A 224 -10.94 0.31 -12.70
C TYR A 224 -10.41 -0.93 -13.40
N LYS A 225 -11.14 -1.41 -14.40
CA LYS A 225 -10.61 -2.39 -15.33
C LYS A 225 -9.49 -1.75 -16.15
N VAL A 226 -8.33 -2.41 -16.19
CA VAL A 226 -7.20 -2.02 -17.03
C VAL A 226 -7.37 -2.69 -18.39
N GLU A 227 -7.60 -1.90 -19.44
CA GLU A 227 -7.85 -2.43 -20.79
C GLU A 227 -6.60 -2.39 -21.65
N ASP A 228 -5.75 -1.39 -21.49
CA ASP A 228 -4.51 -1.22 -22.24
C ASP A 228 -3.46 -0.48 -21.40
N ILE A 229 -2.19 -0.81 -21.62
CA ILE A 229 -1.02 -0.19 -21.00
C ILE A 229 -0.01 0.18 -22.12
N SER A 230 -0.49 0.63 -23.26
CA SER A 230 0.37 1.07 -24.39
C SER A 230 0.58 2.57 -24.36
#